data_4bae513089e0b001ad86a4739a568957
#
_entry.id   4bae513089e0b001ad86a4739a568957
#
_cell.length_a   1.000
_cell.length_b   1.000
_cell.length_c   1.000
_cell.angle_alpha   90.00
_cell.angle_beta   90.00
_cell.angle_gamma   90.00
#
_symmetry.space_group_name_H-M   'P 1'
#
loop_
_entity.id
_entity.type
_entity.pdbx_description
1 polymer ?
#
loop_
_entity_poly.entity_id
_entity_poly.type
_entity_poly.pdbx_seq_one_letter_code
_entity_poly.pdbx_strand_id
1 'polypeptide(L)'
;MRESIDDVRKRIEKIDYEILRMMANRTAAAVEMGKMKASESIPLRAPAVEERVVDRYIGRAKEFGMSAASARQIARLLIRESIEQQGHIPRPSPMMSILFDSD
;
A
#
# COMPACT_ATOMS: atom_id res chain seq x y z
N MET A 1 0.20 3.25 -39.79
CA MET A 1 1.48 2.55 -39.71
C MET A 1 1.51 1.65 -38.45
N ARG A 2 2.18 0.54 -38.60
CA ARG A 2 2.33 -0.37 -37.46
C ARG A 2 3.32 0.18 -36.43
N GLU A 3 3.03 0.02 -35.20
CA GLU A 3 4.00 0.23 -34.14
C GLU A 3 5.09 -0.84 -34.23
N SER A 4 6.33 -0.45 -34.02
CA SER A 4 7.46 -1.38 -33.92
C SER A 4 7.50 -1.96 -32.47
N ILE A 5 8.31 -2.99 -32.32
CA ILE A 5 8.57 -3.56 -30.97
C ILE A 5 9.14 -2.48 -30.05
N ASP A 6 10.03 -1.63 -30.56
CA ASP A 6 10.60 -0.54 -29.77
C ASP A 6 9.55 0.48 -29.36
N ASP A 7 8.59 0.78 -30.23
CA ASP A 7 7.49 1.69 -29.88
C ASP A 7 6.64 1.12 -28.75
N VAL A 8 6.35 -0.17 -28.81
CA VAL A 8 5.58 -0.84 -27.75
C VAL A 8 6.38 -0.87 -26.44
N ARG A 9 7.68 -1.15 -26.49
CA ARG A 9 8.55 -1.10 -25.31
C ARG A 9 8.55 0.28 -24.65
N LYS A 10 8.58 1.34 -25.43
CA LYS A 10 8.52 2.72 -24.92
C LYS A 10 7.19 2.98 -24.23
N ARG A 11 6.09 2.46 -24.78
CA ARG A 11 4.78 2.56 -24.13
C ARG A 11 4.77 1.82 -22.80
N ILE A 12 5.37 0.64 -22.76
CA ILE A 12 5.48 -0.14 -21.50
C ILE A 12 6.30 0.62 -20.48
N GLU A 13 7.41 1.24 -20.86
CA GLU A 13 8.23 2.04 -19.96
C GLU A 13 7.44 3.18 -19.32
N LYS A 14 6.60 3.85 -20.11
CA LYS A 14 5.73 4.92 -19.59
C LYS A 14 4.71 4.38 -18.61
N ILE A 15 4.12 3.22 -18.92
CA ILE A 15 3.16 2.57 -18.04
C ILE A 15 3.84 2.15 -16.73
N ASP A 16 5.02 1.57 -16.83
CA ASP A 16 5.80 1.17 -15.64
C ASP A 16 6.08 2.37 -14.72
N TYR A 17 6.46 3.49 -15.30
CA TYR A 17 6.66 4.73 -14.56
C TYR A 17 5.38 5.15 -13.83
N GLU A 18 4.24 5.09 -14.52
CA GLU A 18 2.95 5.45 -13.91
C GLU A 18 2.56 4.48 -12.80
N ILE A 19 2.81 3.18 -12.98
CA ILE A 19 2.57 2.18 -11.93
C ILE A 19 3.36 2.54 -10.69
N LEU A 20 4.67 2.77 -10.82
CA LEU A 20 5.52 3.11 -9.68
C LEU A 20 5.09 4.42 -9.04
N ARG A 21 4.74 5.42 -9.85
CA ARG A 21 4.28 6.70 -9.35
C ARG A 21 2.99 6.55 -8.53
N MET A 22 2.06 5.76 -9.02
CA MET A 22 0.79 5.52 -8.32
C MET A 22 1.00 4.71 -7.05
N MET A 23 1.91 3.74 -7.07
CA MET A 23 2.27 2.99 -5.88
C MET A 23 2.88 3.90 -4.81
N ALA A 24 3.77 4.80 -5.21
CA ALA A 24 4.36 5.79 -4.31
C ALA A 24 3.30 6.74 -3.73
N ASN A 25 2.35 7.18 -4.56
CA ASN A 25 1.25 8.02 -4.11
C ASN A 25 0.37 7.30 -3.08
N ARG A 26 0.10 6.03 -3.32
CA ARG A 26 -0.68 5.21 -2.38
C ARG A 26 0.05 5.10 -1.04
N THR A 27 1.35 4.84 -1.07
CA THR A 27 2.16 4.76 0.15
C THR A 27 2.17 6.09 0.89
N ALA A 28 2.29 7.21 0.17
CA ALA A 28 2.25 8.54 0.78
C ALA A 28 0.90 8.80 1.48
N ALA A 29 -0.21 8.40 0.85
CA ALA A 29 -1.53 8.52 1.46
C ALA A 29 -1.65 7.64 2.71
N ALA A 30 -1.06 6.44 2.68
CA ALA A 30 -1.04 5.54 3.83
C ALA A 30 -0.22 6.13 4.98
N VAL A 31 0.89 6.80 4.69
CA VAL A 31 1.68 7.50 5.71
C VAL A 31 0.87 8.62 6.35
N GLU A 32 0.15 9.40 5.55
CA GLU A 32 -0.76 10.42 6.05
C GLU A 32 -1.80 9.84 7.01
N MET A 33 -2.42 8.74 6.60
CA MET A 33 -3.39 8.04 7.42
C MET A 33 -2.74 7.52 8.71
N GLY A 34 -1.52 7.03 8.63
CA GLY A 34 -0.76 6.58 9.80
C GLY A 34 -0.52 7.69 10.81
N LYS A 35 -0.24 8.92 10.34
CA LYS A 35 -0.09 10.10 11.21
C LYS A 35 -1.42 10.43 11.89
N MET A 36 -2.51 10.36 11.18
CA MET A 36 -3.85 10.59 11.73
C MET A 36 -4.19 9.54 12.79
N LYS A 37 -3.92 8.26 12.52
CA LYS A 37 -4.10 7.18 13.48
C LYS A 37 -3.27 7.40 14.73
N ALA A 38 -2.02 7.82 14.57
CA ALA A 38 -1.13 8.09 15.70
C ALA A 38 -1.69 9.19 16.59
N SER A 39 -2.20 10.27 16.01
CA SER A 39 -2.77 11.39 16.77
C SER A 39 -4.05 10.99 17.50
N GLU A 40 -4.78 10.02 17.00
CA GLU A 40 -6.05 9.55 17.57
C GLU A 40 -5.89 8.27 18.38
N SER A 41 -4.65 7.80 18.57
CA SER A 41 -4.33 6.55 19.29
C SER A 41 -5.00 5.32 18.69
N ILE A 42 -5.21 5.32 17.37
CA ILE A 42 -5.76 4.19 16.64
C ILE A 42 -4.61 3.23 16.27
N PRO A 43 -4.79 1.90 16.42
CA PRO A 43 -3.76 0.95 16.05
C PRO A 43 -3.34 1.07 14.59
N LEU A 44 -2.04 0.89 14.32
CA LEU A 44 -1.47 0.97 12.98
C LEU A 44 -2.08 -0.07 12.05
N ARG A 45 -2.21 -1.31 12.51
CA ARG A 45 -2.73 -2.41 11.71
C ARG A 45 -4.18 -2.71 12.05
N ALA A 46 -4.93 -3.02 11.00
CA ALA A 46 -6.32 -3.45 11.11
C ALA A 46 -6.52 -4.64 10.17
N PRO A 47 -6.31 -5.87 10.66
CA PRO A 47 -6.37 -7.08 9.80
C PRO A 47 -7.66 -7.20 8.98
N ALA A 48 -8.80 -6.84 9.55
CA ALA A 48 -10.07 -6.89 8.81
C ALA A 48 -10.10 -5.91 7.64
N VAL A 49 -9.50 -4.72 7.80
CA VAL A 49 -9.38 -3.72 6.73
C VAL A 49 -8.43 -4.23 5.66
N GLU A 50 -7.31 -4.83 6.07
CA GLU A 50 -6.34 -5.40 5.13
C GLU A 50 -6.97 -6.48 4.25
N GLU A 51 -7.78 -7.36 4.83
CA GLU A 51 -8.51 -8.39 4.06
C GLU A 51 -9.51 -7.76 3.09
N ARG A 52 -10.20 -6.72 3.48
CA ARG A 52 -11.11 -6.00 2.58
C ARG A 52 -10.37 -5.38 1.40
N VAL A 53 -9.14 -4.89 1.62
CA VAL A 53 -8.31 -4.35 0.55
C VAL A 53 -7.93 -5.46 -0.43
N VAL A 54 -7.51 -6.62 0.08
CA VAL A 54 -7.17 -7.77 -0.77
C VAL A 54 -8.38 -8.20 -1.61
N ASP A 55 -9.55 -8.32 -0.99
CA ASP A 55 -10.78 -8.72 -1.67
C ASP A 55 -11.17 -7.71 -2.75
N ARG A 56 -11.00 -6.42 -2.49
CA ARG A 56 -11.27 -5.38 -3.46
C ARG A 56 -10.33 -5.49 -4.67
N TYR A 57 -9.05 -5.74 -4.43
CA TYR A 57 -8.08 -5.91 -5.52
C TYR A 57 -8.43 -7.11 -6.39
N ILE A 58 -8.78 -8.24 -5.77
CA ILE A 58 -9.19 -9.44 -6.50
C ILE A 58 -10.42 -9.17 -7.35
N GLY A 59 -11.43 -8.50 -6.77
CA GLY A 59 -12.65 -8.16 -7.48
C GLY A 59 -12.42 -7.25 -8.68
N ARG A 60 -11.62 -6.21 -8.50
CA ARG A 60 -11.29 -5.27 -9.58
C ARG A 60 -10.40 -5.91 -10.65
N ALA A 61 -9.47 -6.78 -10.24
CA ALA A 61 -8.60 -7.47 -11.18
C ALA A 61 -9.39 -8.27 -12.21
N LYS A 62 -10.48 -8.88 -11.82
CA LYS A 62 -11.36 -9.62 -12.73
C LYS A 62 -11.91 -8.72 -13.84
N GLU A 63 -12.25 -7.49 -13.51
CA GLU A 63 -12.75 -6.52 -14.49
C GLU A 63 -11.69 -6.19 -15.54
N PHE A 64 -10.42 -6.23 -15.17
CA PHE A 64 -9.30 -5.88 -16.04
C PHE A 64 -8.60 -7.11 -16.63
N GLY A 65 -9.14 -8.29 -16.44
CA GLY A 65 -8.56 -9.52 -16.99
C GLY A 65 -7.28 -9.97 -16.28
N MET A 66 -7.04 -9.53 -15.05
CA MET A 66 -5.89 -9.96 -14.25
C MET A 66 -6.25 -11.17 -13.41
N SER A 67 -5.26 -12.03 -13.12
CA SER A 67 -5.49 -13.19 -12.26
C SER A 67 -5.70 -12.77 -10.81
N ALA A 68 -6.52 -13.54 -10.10
CA ALA A 68 -6.75 -13.34 -8.67
C ALA A 68 -5.46 -13.49 -7.86
N ALA A 69 -4.60 -14.44 -8.26
CA ALA A 69 -3.32 -14.66 -7.57
C ALA A 69 -2.40 -13.44 -7.67
N SER A 70 -2.28 -12.87 -8.87
CA SER A 70 -1.48 -11.65 -9.07
C SER A 70 -2.04 -10.48 -8.28
N ALA A 71 -3.36 -10.30 -8.32
CA ALA A 71 -4.03 -9.22 -7.58
C ALA A 71 -3.78 -9.33 -6.08
N ARG A 72 -3.86 -10.54 -5.54
CA ARG A 72 -3.59 -10.80 -4.12
C ARG A 72 -2.15 -10.43 -3.75
N GLN A 73 -1.19 -10.85 -4.57
CA GLN A 73 0.23 -10.57 -4.35
C GLN A 73 0.51 -9.07 -4.38
N ILE A 74 -0.07 -8.35 -5.34
CA ILE A 74 0.09 -6.90 -5.45
C ILE A 74 -0.51 -6.21 -4.22
N ALA A 75 -1.72 -6.60 -3.82
CA ALA A 75 -2.37 -6.03 -2.64
C ALA A 75 -1.52 -6.24 -1.38
N ARG A 76 -1.02 -7.46 -1.17
CA ARG A 76 -0.18 -7.79 -0.02
C ARG A 76 1.12 -6.99 -0.02
N LEU A 77 1.76 -6.82 -1.19
CA LEU A 77 2.96 -6.02 -1.34
C LEU A 77 2.70 -4.57 -0.94
N LEU A 78 1.63 -3.98 -1.45
CA LEU A 78 1.28 -2.59 -1.17
C LEU A 78 0.91 -2.37 0.30
N ILE A 79 0.20 -3.31 0.91
CA ILE A 79 -0.12 -3.27 2.33
C ILE A 79 1.18 -3.32 3.16
N ARG A 80 2.07 -4.24 2.84
CA ARG A 80 3.35 -4.40 3.54
C ARG A 80 4.20 -3.13 3.43
N GLU A 81 4.30 -2.56 2.23
CA GLU A 81 5.05 -1.32 2.01
C GLU A 81 4.46 -0.17 2.82
N SER A 82 3.13 -0.06 2.85
CA SER A 82 2.43 0.97 3.62
C SER A 82 2.71 0.84 5.12
N ILE A 83 2.66 -0.37 5.65
CA ILE A 83 2.92 -0.64 7.06
C ILE A 83 4.36 -0.29 7.40
N GLU A 84 5.30 -0.68 6.55
CA GLU A 84 6.71 -0.40 6.75
C GLU A 84 6.98 1.10 6.82
N GLN A 85 6.42 1.86 5.87
CA GLN A 85 6.59 3.31 5.86
C GLN A 85 5.88 3.99 7.03
N GLN A 86 4.71 3.49 7.44
CA GLN A 86 4.02 3.99 8.62
C GLN A 86 4.80 3.68 9.90
N GLY A 87 5.58 2.61 9.91
CA GLY A 87 6.43 2.24 11.05
C GLY A 87 7.52 3.25 11.38
N HIS A 88 7.85 4.16 10.45
CA HIS A 88 8.81 5.24 10.68
C HIS A 88 8.17 6.48 11.31
N ILE A 89 6.84 6.51 11.51
CA ILE A 89 6.13 7.62 12.13
C ILE A 89 6.28 7.50 13.64
N PRO A 90 6.77 8.54 14.34
CA PRO A 90 6.82 8.52 15.80
C PRO A 90 5.41 8.36 16.39
N ARG A 91 5.24 7.40 17.28
CA ARG A 91 3.97 7.13 17.95
C ARG A 91 4.20 6.84 19.43
N PRO A 92 3.33 7.33 20.31
CA PRO A 92 3.30 6.81 21.67
C PRO A 92 2.81 5.37 21.57
N SER A 93 3.63 4.41 22.02
CA SER A 93 3.21 3.01 22.06
C SER A 93 2.73 2.67 23.46
N PRO A 94 1.81 1.71 23.61
CA PRO A 94 1.42 1.23 24.93
C PRO A 94 2.61 0.74 25.75
N MET A 95 3.58 0.10 25.11
CA MET A 95 4.78 -0.39 25.77
C MET A 95 5.62 0.75 26.33
N MET A 96 5.82 1.81 25.56
CA MET A 96 6.55 2.99 26.02
C MET A 96 5.83 3.71 27.15
N SER A 97 4.52 3.83 27.05
CA SER A 97 3.71 4.41 28.13
C SER A 97 3.86 3.63 29.42
N ILE A 98 3.83 2.30 29.35
CA ILE A 98 4.02 1.44 30.52
C ILE A 98 5.41 1.64 31.12
N LEU A 99 6.45 1.71 30.28
CA LEU A 99 7.83 1.92 30.73
C LEU A 99 8.01 3.27 31.44
N PHE A 100 7.44 4.31 30.89
CA PHE A 100 7.53 5.64 31.48
C PHE A 100 6.65 5.79 32.71
N ASP A 101 5.50 5.17 32.72
CA ASP A 101 4.56 5.24 33.85
C ASP A 101 5.02 4.38 35.02
N SER A 102 5.79 3.34 34.77
CA SER A 102 6.31 2.44 35.80
C SER A 102 7.49 3.03 36.56
N ASP A 103 8.12 3.99 35.96
CA ASP A 103 9.28 4.63 36.56
C ASP A 103 8.86 5.78 37.49
#